data_e3c60f5bb9aaf8cc3328ed37f3cf05a1
#
_entry.id   e3c60f5bb9aaf8cc3328ed37f3cf05a1
#
_cell.length_a   1.000
_cell.length_b   1.000
_cell.length_c   1.000
_cell.angle_alpha   90.00
_cell.angle_beta   90.00
_cell.angle_gamma   90.00
#
_symmetry.space_group_name_H-M   'P 1'
#
loop_
_entity.id
_entity.type
_entity.pdbx_description
1 polymer ?
#
loop_
_entity_poly.entity_id
_entity_poly.type
_entity_poly.pdbx_seq_one_letter_code
_entity_poly.pdbx_strand_id
1 'polypeptide(L)'
;MSEMNPLLLLDNGSMMSVLNEGEFRCKNLTFEEAKHILEIHDEADILRCFNSQDIENVIFNYLGVEKRNFTYKHIRNMRVGQDAIVFKLYITPSETQPIIHADDGVEAKKIQNVYVYCQYLTRLA
;
A
#
# COMPACT_ATOMS: atom_id res chain seq x y z
N MET A 1 2.99 7.55 -26.81
CA MET A 1 3.46 6.66 -25.84
C MET A 1 3.47 7.26 -24.46
N SER A 2 2.90 6.58 -23.58
CA SER A 2 2.80 7.06 -22.22
C SER A 2 4.11 6.82 -21.46
N GLU A 3 4.64 7.89 -20.88
CA GLU A 3 5.74 7.80 -19.93
C GLU A 3 5.23 7.63 -18.51
N MET A 4 3.99 7.22 -18.35
CA MET A 4 3.40 7.10 -17.03
C MET A 4 4.12 6.04 -16.21
N ASN A 5 4.44 6.42 -15.00
CA ASN A 5 4.99 5.50 -14.03
C ASN A 5 3.89 4.56 -13.55
N PRO A 6 4.17 3.26 -13.41
CA PRO A 6 3.16 2.38 -12.85
C PRO A 6 2.87 2.71 -11.40
N LEU A 7 1.65 2.42 -10.98
CA LEU A 7 1.26 2.49 -9.58
C LEU A 7 1.88 1.32 -8.84
N LEU A 8 2.53 1.59 -7.73
CA LEU A 8 3.16 0.54 -6.92
C LEU A 8 2.25 0.13 -5.77
N LEU A 9 2.24 -1.14 -5.46
CA LEU A 9 1.58 -1.66 -4.26
C LEU A 9 2.66 -2.11 -3.30
N LEU A 10 2.76 -1.46 -2.16
CA LEU A 10 3.82 -1.67 -1.20
C LEU A 10 3.26 -2.16 0.14
N ASP A 11 4.08 -2.91 0.87
CA ASP A 11 3.85 -3.20 2.28
C ASP A 11 4.86 -2.42 3.13
N ASN A 12 4.88 -2.67 4.44
CA ASN A 12 5.81 -1.98 5.33
C ASN A 12 7.26 -2.15 4.89
N GLY A 13 7.63 -3.37 4.53
CA GLY A 13 9.02 -3.68 4.17
C GLY A 13 9.45 -3.04 2.86
N SER A 14 8.64 -3.14 1.82
CA SER A 14 8.98 -2.53 0.54
C SER A 14 8.93 -1.01 0.58
N MET A 15 8.03 -0.45 1.41
CA MET A 15 8.02 1.01 1.63
C MET A 15 9.34 1.49 2.19
N MET A 16 9.90 0.78 3.17
CA MET A 16 11.18 1.16 3.76
C MET A 16 12.30 1.17 2.72
N SER A 17 12.24 0.28 1.76
CA SER A 17 13.24 0.23 0.70
C SER A 17 13.19 1.45 -0.21
N VAL A 18 11.99 1.94 -0.54
CA VAL A 18 11.85 3.06 -1.48
C VAL A 18 12.03 4.42 -0.82
N LEU A 19 11.95 4.52 0.49
CA LEU A 19 12.12 5.78 1.21
C LEU A 19 13.58 6.18 1.45
N ASN A 20 14.54 5.44 0.91
CA ASN A 20 15.96 5.68 1.15
C ASN A 20 16.45 7.05 0.64
N GLU A 21 15.91 7.51 -0.46
CA GLU A 21 16.31 8.77 -1.06
C GLU A 21 15.11 9.53 -1.59
N GLY A 22 15.15 10.85 -1.51
CA GLY A 22 14.14 11.69 -2.10
C GLY A 22 13.20 12.33 -1.08
N GLU A 23 12.27 13.09 -1.59
CA GLU A 23 11.22 13.73 -0.81
C GLU A 23 9.88 13.09 -1.17
N PHE A 24 9.07 12.81 -0.17
CA PHE A 24 7.83 12.08 -0.35
C PHE A 24 6.69 12.79 0.33
N ARG A 25 5.51 12.68 -0.28
CA ARG A 25 4.26 13.06 0.37
C ARG A 25 3.49 11.79 0.68
N CYS A 26 3.05 11.66 1.91
CA CYS A 26 2.29 10.50 2.38
C CYS A 26 0.95 10.99 2.92
N LYS A 27 -0.13 10.39 2.43
CA LYS A 27 -1.48 10.78 2.80
C LYS A 27 -2.26 9.53 3.14
N ASN A 28 -3.05 9.59 4.21
CA ASN A 28 -3.87 8.46 4.62
C ASN A 28 -5.01 8.23 3.62
N LEU A 29 -5.35 6.96 3.39
CA LEU A 29 -6.45 6.55 2.55
C LEU A 29 -7.43 5.69 3.34
N THR A 30 -8.70 5.79 3.00
CA THR A 30 -9.68 4.79 3.42
C THR A 30 -9.53 3.57 2.52
N PHE A 31 -10.09 2.43 2.96
CA PHE A 31 -10.09 1.21 2.14
C PHE A 31 -10.91 1.40 0.86
N GLU A 32 -11.98 2.16 0.94
CA GLU A 32 -12.79 2.49 -0.23
C GLU A 32 -12.00 3.28 -1.26
N GLU A 33 -11.23 4.26 -0.81
CA GLU A 33 -10.38 5.05 -1.69
C GLU A 33 -9.30 4.19 -2.33
N ALA A 34 -8.65 3.31 -1.54
CA ALA A 34 -7.62 2.41 -2.05
C ALA A 34 -8.20 1.46 -3.11
N LYS A 35 -9.35 0.89 -2.82
CA LYS A 35 -10.04 0.00 -3.75
C LYS A 35 -10.42 0.71 -5.05
N HIS A 36 -10.93 1.93 -4.94
CA HIS A 36 -11.30 2.73 -6.09
C HIS A 36 -10.08 3.03 -6.98
N ILE A 37 -8.96 3.39 -6.38
CA ILE A 37 -7.72 3.65 -7.12
C ILE A 37 -7.29 2.40 -7.89
N LEU A 38 -7.38 1.23 -7.28
CA LEU A 38 -7.05 -0.02 -7.96
C LEU A 38 -8.00 -0.29 -9.14
N GLU A 39 -9.27 0.01 -8.96
CA GLU A 39 -10.27 -0.27 -9.99
C GLU A 39 -10.15 0.62 -11.22
N ILE A 40 -9.69 1.85 -11.05
CA ILE A 40 -9.55 2.79 -12.17
C ILE A 40 -8.24 2.64 -12.94
N HIS A 41 -7.30 1.84 -12.45
CA HIS A 41 -6.04 1.59 -13.15
C HIS A 41 -6.11 0.27 -13.93
N ASP A 42 -5.49 0.26 -15.11
CA ASP A 42 -5.34 -0.99 -15.85
C ASP A 42 -4.34 -1.89 -15.15
N GLU A 43 -4.52 -3.20 -15.25
CA GLU A 43 -3.62 -4.17 -14.63
C GLU A 43 -2.16 -3.98 -15.06
N ALA A 44 -1.95 -3.60 -16.31
CA ALA A 44 -0.61 -3.37 -16.85
C ALA A 44 0.09 -2.16 -16.22
N ASP A 45 -0.68 -1.26 -15.59
CA ASP A 45 -0.16 -0.05 -14.97
C ASP A 45 0.02 -0.18 -13.45
N ILE A 46 -0.09 -1.39 -12.92
CA ILE A 46 0.06 -1.67 -11.51
C ILE A 46 1.16 -2.71 -11.31
N LEU A 47 2.09 -2.42 -10.39
CA LEU A 47 3.13 -3.37 -10.02
C LEU A 47 2.95 -3.80 -8.57
N ARG A 48 2.93 -5.11 -8.33
CA ARG A 48 2.94 -5.66 -6.98
C ARG A 48 4.38 -5.69 -6.48
N CYS A 49 4.63 -4.98 -5.40
CA CYS A 49 5.98 -4.86 -4.85
C CYS A 49 6.03 -5.27 -3.38
N PHE A 50 5.16 -6.18 -2.97
CA PHE A 50 5.12 -6.68 -1.60
C PHE A 50 6.33 -7.55 -1.30
N ASN A 51 6.89 -7.40 -0.10
CA ASN A 51 7.97 -8.26 0.35
C ASN A 51 7.49 -9.64 0.79
N SER A 52 6.24 -9.76 1.20
CA SER A 52 5.67 -11.01 1.70
C SER A 52 4.42 -11.37 0.93
N GLN A 53 4.41 -12.58 0.38
CA GLN A 53 3.23 -13.10 -0.32
C GLN A 53 2.07 -13.35 0.64
N ASP A 54 2.36 -13.74 1.86
CA ASP A 54 1.32 -13.95 2.86
C ASP A 54 0.62 -12.65 3.20
N ILE A 55 1.38 -11.56 3.34
CA ILE A 55 0.83 -10.23 3.56
C ILE A 55 -0.02 -9.80 2.37
N GLU A 56 0.49 -10.02 1.16
CA GLU A 56 -0.25 -9.72 -0.06
C GLU A 56 -1.60 -10.42 -0.10
N ASN A 57 -1.63 -11.70 0.22
CA ASN A 57 -2.86 -12.49 0.22
C ASN A 57 -3.88 -11.95 1.23
N VAL A 58 -3.41 -11.60 2.43
CA VAL A 58 -4.27 -11.01 3.46
C VAL A 58 -4.89 -9.71 2.97
N ILE A 59 -4.08 -8.85 2.36
CA ILE A 59 -4.52 -7.55 1.87
C ILE A 59 -5.59 -7.70 0.78
N PHE A 60 -5.35 -8.54 -0.21
CA PHE A 60 -6.30 -8.72 -1.30
C PHE A 60 -7.60 -9.38 -0.84
N ASN A 61 -7.50 -10.36 0.05
CA ASN A 61 -8.69 -10.97 0.64
C ASN A 61 -9.51 -9.95 1.40
N TYR A 62 -8.83 -9.09 2.15
CA TYR A 62 -9.47 -8.09 2.97
C TYR A 62 -10.19 -7.02 2.14
N LEU A 63 -9.52 -6.55 1.08
CA LEU A 63 -10.10 -5.53 0.20
C LEU A 63 -11.26 -6.06 -0.63
N GLY A 64 -11.40 -7.38 -0.75
CA GLY A 64 -12.41 -7.97 -1.60
C GLY A 64 -12.14 -7.76 -3.08
N VAL A 65 -10.91 -7.43 -3.44
CA VAL A 65 -10.47 -7.29 -4.81
C VAL A 65 -9.91 -8.63 -5.24
N GLU A 66 -10.38 -9.15 -6.36
CA GLU A 66 -9.78 -10.36 -6.89
C GLU A 66 -8.32 -10.10 -7.22
N LYS A 67 -7.50 -11.09 -6.92
CA LYS A 67 -6.08 -11.01 -7.24
C LYS A 67 -5.94 -11.07 -8.76
N ARG A 68 -5.85 -9.91 -9.36
CA ARG A 68 -5.67 -9.79 -10.81
C ARG A 68 -4.24 -10.18 -11.18
N ASN A 69 -3.98 -10.28 -12.47
CA ASN A 69 -2.66 -10.62 -12.99
C ASN A 69 -1.72 -9.41 -12.96
N PHE A 70 -1.61 -8.76 -11.81
CA PHE A 70 -0.65 -7.68 -11.65
C PHE A 70 0.76 -8.23 -11.74
N THR A 71 1.63 -7.54 -12.45
CA THR A 71 3.02 -7.93 -12.55
C THR A 71 3.72 -7.72 -11.21
N TYR A 72 4.45 -8.71 -10.74
CA TYR A 72 5.30 -8.57 -9.57
C TYR A 72 6.65 -8.01 -9.99
N LYS A 73 7.16 -7.05 -9.22
CA LYS A 73 8.50 -6.52 -9.43
C LYS A 73 9.10 -6.08 -8.11
N HIS A 74 10.34 -6.51 -7.86
CA HIS A 74 11.10 -6.01 -6.71
C HIS A 74 11.56 -4.60 -7.01
N ILE A 75 11.23 -3.67 -6.12
CA ILE A 75 11.52 -2.24 -6.30
C ILE A 75 12.39 -1.76 -5.14
N ARG A 76 13.43 -1.00 -5.47
CA ARG A 76 14.30 -0.36 -4.47
C ARG A 76 14.11 1.15 -4.42
N ASN A 77 13.58 1.73 -5.47
CA ASN A 77 13.40 3.16 -5.60
C ASN A 77 12.09 3.46 -6.29
N MET A 78 11.51 4.60 -5.96
CA MET A 78 10.42 5.18 -6.74
C MET A 78 11.00 6.24 -7.67
N ARG A 79 10.36 6.42 -8.81
CA ARG A 79 10.69 7.51 -9.72
C ARG A 79 10.05 8.80 -9.23
N VAL A 80 10.66 9.93 -9.55
CA VAL A 80 10.07 11.22 -9.25
C VAL A 80 8.71 11.32 -9.96
N GLY A 81 7.69 11.68 -9.22
CA GLY A 81 6.31 11.75 -9.73
C GLY A 81 5.55 10.44 -9.67
N GLN A 82 6.18 9.37 -9.24
CA GLN A 82 5.53 8.07 -9.13
C GLN A 82 4.70 7.97 -7.86
N ASP A 83 3.59 7.28 -7.94
CA ASP A 83 2.66 7.05 -6.84
C ASP A 83 2.66 5.60 -6.40
N ALA A 84 2.32 5.38 -5.14
CA ALA A 84 2.17 4.05 -4.59
C ALA A 84 1.03 4.02 -3.57
N ILE A 85 0.39 2.86 -3.44
CA ILE A 85 -0.48 2.58 -2.30
C ILE A 85 0.32 1.71 -1.35
N VAL A 86 0.43 2.14 -0.10
CA VAL A 86 1.12 1.40 0.94
C VAL A 86 0.10 0.79 1.87
N PHE A 87 0.18 -0.52 2.02
CA PHE A 87 -0.66 -1.26 2.97
C PHE A 87 0.19 -1.56 4.19
N LYS A 88 -0.11 -0.90 5.28
CA LYS A 88 0.66 -1.05 6.51
C LYS A 88 -0.05 -2.00 7.46
N LEU A 89 0.72 -2.91 8.02
CA LEU A 89 0.21 -3.91 8.94
C LEU A 89 0.87 -3.76 10.30
N TYR A 90 0.05 -3.83 11.34
CA TYR A 90 0.52 -3.91 12.72
C TYR A 90 0.08 -5.23 13.30
N ILE A 91 1.02 -5.96 13.88
CA ILE A 91 0.72 -7.15 14.66
C ILE A 91 0.71 -6.74 16.12
N THR A 92 -0.40 -6.97 16.80
CA THR A 92 -0.50 -6.63 18.20
C THR A 92 -0.54 -7.88 19.06
N PRO A 93 0.01 -7.81 20.28
CA PRO A 93 -0.25 -8.86 21.25
C PRO A 93 -1.74 -8.97 21.50
N SER A 94 -2.21 -10.19 21.79
CA SER A 94 -3.63 -10.49 21.86
C SER A 94 -4.41 -9.64 22.88
N GLU A 95 -3.72 -9.06 23.84
CA GLU A 95 -4.34 -8.30 24.92
C GLU A 95 -4.17 -6.79 24.79
N THR A 96 -3.45 -6.33 23.77
CA THR A 96 -3.16 -4.91 23.61
C THR A 96 -3.71 -4.43 22.29
N GLN A 97 -4.54 -3.39 22.34
CA GLN A 97 -5.00 -2.76 21.12
C GLN A 97 -4.18 -1.50 20.88
N PRO A 98 -3.66 -1.30 19.67
CA PRO A 98 -2.97 -0.07 19.37
C PRO A 98 -3.95 1.09 19.42
N ILE A 99 -3.50 2.22 19.94
CA ILE A 99 -4.28 3.43 19.91
C ILE A 99 -4.05 4.06 18.54
N ILE A 100 -5.11 4.10 17.75
CA ILE A 100 -5.08 4.73 16.45
C ILE A 100 -5.99 5.95 16.51
N HIS A 101 -5.40 7.10 16.22
CA HIS A 101 -6.13 8.36 16.28
C HIS A 101 -6.93 8.55 15.00
N ALA A 102 -8.25 8.44 15.10
CA ALA A 102 -9.14 8.57 13.97
C ALA A 102 -9.14 9.95 13.34
N ASP A 103 -8.78 10.96 14.12
CA ASP A 103 -8.70 12.34 13.65
C ASP A 103 -7.54 12.60 12.69
N ASP A 104 -6.61 11.65 12.57
CA ASP A 104 -5.52 11.72 11.60
C ASP A 104 -5.91 11.23 10.21
N GLY A 105 -7.18 10.89 10.01
CA GLY A 105 -7.64 10.34 8.75
C GLY A 105 -7.22 8.91 8.50
N VAL A 106 -6.80 8.21 9.53
CA VAL A 106 -6.38 6.82 9.44
C VAL A 106 -7.58 5.93 9.64
N GLU A 107 -7.84 5.05 8.67
CA GLU A 107 -8.80 3.97 8.83
C GLU A 107 -8.02 2.68 9.03
N ALA A 108 -8.17 2.07 10.19
CA ALA A 108 -7.50 0.82 10.50
C ALA A 108 -8.54 -0.22 10.88
N LYS A 109 -8.36 -1.42 10.35
CA LYS A 109 -9.26 -2.52 10.63
C LYS A 109 -8.49 -3.73 11.12
N LYS A 110 -9.09 -4.43 12.08
CA LYS A 110 -8.49 -5.59 12.69
C LYS A 110 -8.87 -6.85 11.93
N ILE A 111 -7.87 -7.61 11.53
CA ILE A 111 -8.04 -8.94 10.95
C ILE A 111 -7.28 -9.89 11.86
N GLN A 112 -8.01 -10.68 12.66
CA GLN A 112 -7.40 -11.51 13.71
C GLN A 112 -6.57 -10.62 14.65
N ASN A 113 -5.26 -10.80 14.70
CA ASN A 113 -4.35 -10.00 15.51
C ASN A 113 -3.59 -8.96 14.68
N VAL A 114 -4.09 -8.64 13.50
CA VAL A 114 -3.42 -7.74 12.57
C VAL A 114 -4.32 -6.54 12.27
N TYR A 115 -3.75 -5.35 12.35
CA TYR A 115 -4.40 -4.13 11.90
C TYR A 115 -3.82 -3.73 10.56
N VAL A 116 -4.70 -3.37 9.62
CA VAL A 116 -4.30 -2.94 8.29
C VAL A 116 -4.83 -1.53 8.04
N TYR A 117 -3.99 -0.66 7.51
CA TYR A 117 -4.42 0.64 7.03
C TYR A 117 -3.64 1.02 5.77
N CYS A 118 -4.16 1.99 5.02
CA CYS A 118 -3.62 2.35 3.72
C CYS A 118 -3.11 3.78 3.69
N GLN A 119 -2.06 4.00 2.92
CA GLN A 119 -1.53 5.33 2.65
C GLN A 119 -1.23 5.49 1.17
N TYR A 120 -1.35 6.71 0.67
CA TYR A 120 -0.96 7.07 -0.69
C TYR A 120 0.36 7.80 -0.62
N LEU A 121 1.37 7.26 -1.29
CA LEU A 121 2.73 7.78 -1.27
C LEU A 121 3.08 8.32 -2.64
N THR A 122 3.62 9.53 -2.68
CA THR A 122 4.09 10.16 -3.93
C THR A 122 5.52 10.63 -3.74
N ARG A 123 6.39 10.28 -4.65
CA ARG A 123 7.75 10.83 -4.64
C ARG A 123 7.76 12.19 -5.32
N LEU A 124 8.17 13.22 -4.60
CA LEU A 124 8.18 14.60 -5.07
C LEU A 124 9.51 15.00 -5.71
N ALA A 125 10.60 14.50 -5.18
CA ALA A 125 11.94 14.85 -5.67
C ALA A 125 12.96 13.76 -5.40
#